data_46dd0ee9deff2c0a388ebeec6f1c86cd
#
_entry.id   46dd0ee9deff2c0a388ebeec6f1c86cd
#
_cell.length_a   1.000
_cell.length_b   1.000
_cell.length_c   1.000
_cell.angle_alpha   90.00
_cell.angle_beta   90.00
_cell.angle_gamma   90.00
#
_symmetry.space_group_name_H-M   'P 1'
#
loop_
_entity.id
_entity.type
_entity.pdbx_description
1 polymer ?
#
loop_
_entity_poly.entity_id
_entity_poly.type
_entity_poly.pdbx_seq_one_letter_code
_entity_poly.pdbx_strand_id
1 'polypeptide(L)'
;PSPKVATYDLKPEMSAYEIRDAIIPELENGAVDFVCLNFANGDMVGHTGDFDAAVKACEAVDIVTKDVITAALDNNYTILLIADHGNCETMMNPDGTPHTAHTTNPVPFILIDKEIKSIKNGILGDIAPTILKLMGIDQPKEMTQKSLI
;
A
#
# COMPACT_ATOMS: atom_id res chain seq x y z
N PRO A 1 -12.67 3.65 -10.44
CA PRO A 1 -12.30 2.67 -11.47
C PRO A 1 -10.99 3.08 -12.13
N SER A 2 -10.20 2.11 -12.58
CA SER A 2 -8.95 2.36 -13.31
C SER A 2 -9.20 3.11 -14.63
N PRO A 3 -8.24 3.91 -15.10
CA PRO A 3 -8.38 4.66 -16.36
C PRO A 3 -8.51 3.72 -17.55
N LYS A 4 -9.28 4.14 -18.55
CA LYS A 4 -9.47 3.39 -19.81
C LYS A 4 -8.35 3.73 -20.79
N VAL A 5 -7.19 3.11 -20.61
CA VAL A 5 -6.01 3.24 -21.48
C VAL A 5 -5.59 1.86 -21.99
N ALA A 6 -4.83 1.81 -23.08
CA ALA A 6 -4.37 0.53 -23.65
C ALA A 6 -3.41 -0.20 -22.72
N THR A 7 -2.45 0.55 -22.14
CA THR A 7 -1.49 0.10 -21.15
C THR A 7 -1.26 1.22 -20.13
N TYR A 8 -0.89 0.89 -18.88
CA TYR A 8 -0.84 1.86 -17.79
C TYR A 8 0.42 2.75 -17.79
N ASP A 9 1.43 2.44 -18.60
CA ASP A 9 2.54 3.35 -18.89
C ASP A 9 2.08 4.65 -19.55
N LEU A 10 0.94 4.63 -20.26
CA LEU A 10 0.34 5.83 -20.86
C LEU A 10 -0.34 6.76 -19.85
N LYS A 11 -0.63 6.27 -18.64
CA LYS A 11 -1.19 7.04 -17.53
C LYS A 11 -0.70 6.46 -16.19
N PRO A 12 0.59 6.69 -15.82
CA PRO A 12 1.20 6.05 -14.64
C PRO A 12 0.55 6.42 -13.31
N GLU A 13 0.00 7.64 -13.19
CA GLU A 13 -0.74 8.07 -12.01
C GLU A 13 -2.07 7.33 -11.84
N MET A 14 -2.55 6.65 -12.87
CA MET A 14 -3.81 5.90 -12.90
C MET A 14 -4.97 6.71 -12.30
N SER A 15 -5.59 6.22 -11.22
CA SER A 15 -6.65 6.91 -10.46
C SER A 15 -6.19 7.25 -9.03
N ALA A 16 -4.89 7.38 -8.78
CA ALA A 16 -4.38 7.60 -7.43
C ALA A 16 -4.88 8.91 -6.83
N TYR A 17 -4.93 9.98 -7.61
CA TYR A 17 -5.43 11.29 -7.14
C TYR A 17 -6.92 11.27 -6.85
N GLU A 18 -7.73 10.64 -7.71
CA GLU A 18 -9.16 10.49 -7.51
C GLU A 18 -9.49 9.64 -6.27
N ILE A 19 -8.66 8.62 -6.00
CA ILE A 19 -8.78 7.78 -4.79
C ILE A 19 -8.46 8.62 -3.56
N ARG A 20 -7.36 9.38 -3.56
CA ARG A 20 -7.00 10.31 -2.48
C ARG A 20 -8.14 11.29 -2.19
N ASP A 21 -8.65 11.94 -3.23
CA ASP A 21 -9.69 12.96 -3.11
C ASP A 21 -11.02 12.39 -2.59
N ALA A 22 -11.26 11.10 -2.83
CA ALA A 22 -12.44 10.40 -2.31
C ALA A 22 -12.27 9.94 -0.86
N ILE A 23 -11.06 9.48 -0.45
CA ILE A 23 -10.87 8.90 0.89
C ILE A 23 -10.63 9.96 1.98
N ILE A 24 -9.98 11.07 1.66
CA ILE A 24 -9.68 12.10 2.66
C ILE A 24 -10.94 12.61 3.36
N PRO A 25 -12.04 12.97 2.67
CA PRO A 25 -13.28 13.38 3.35
C PRO A 25 -13.87 12.31 4.27
N GLU A 26 -13.73 11.02 3.94
CA GLU A 26 -14.21 9.92 4.79
C GLU A 26 -13.38 9.80 6.08
N LEU A 27 -12.07 10.02 5.99
CA LEU A 27 -11.19 10.07 7.17
C LEU A 27 -11.50 11.28 8.05
N GLU A 28 -11.72 12.45 7.45
CA GLU A 28 -12.05 13.70 8.17
C GLU A 28 -13.40 13.63 8.87
N ASN A 29 -14.38 12.96 8.27
CA ASN A 29 -15.70 12.77 8.87
C ASN A 29 -15.69 11.82 10.07
N GLY A 30 -14.66 10.96 10.21
CA GLY A 30 -14.58 9.98 11.28
C GLY A 30 -15.72 8.96 11.25
N ALA A 31 -16.33 8.73 10.09
CA ALA A 31 -17.51 7.87 9.95
C ALA A 31 -17.18 6.37 9.88
N VAL A 32 -15.88 6.04 9.71
CA VAL A 32 -15.43 4.67 9.52
C VAL A 32 -14.33 4.31 10.53
N ASP A 33 -14.44 3.15 11.14
CA ASP A 33 -13.46 2.64 12.10
C ASP A 33 -12.28 1.95 11.44
N PHE A 34 -12.45 1.49 10.20
CA PHE A 34 -11.43 0.77 9.44
C PHE A 34 -11.49 1.13 7.95
N VAL A 35 -10.33 1.42 7.38
CA VAL A 35 -10.13 1.67 5.95
C VAL A 35 -9.07 0.72 5.41
N CYS A 36 -9.39 0.02 4.33
CA CYS A 36 -8.43 -0.73 3.54
C CYS A 36 -8.32 -0.07 2.16
N LEU A 37 -7.18 0.53 1.88
CA LEU A 37 -6.91 1.28 0.65
C LEU A 37 -5.79 0.61 -0.14
N ASN A 38 -5.94 0.54 -1.46
CA ASN A 38 -4.91 0.03 -2.36
C ASN A 38 -4.62 1.01 -3.49
N PHE A 39 -3.33 1.26 -3.73
CA PHE A 39 -2.81 1.94 -4.92
C PHE A 39 -2.09 0.91 -5.80
N ALA A 40 -2.71 0.52 -6.90
CA ALA A 40 -2.20 -0.52 -7.79
C ALA A 40 -1.12 -0.03 -8.78
N ASN A 41 -0.71 1.23 -8.69
CA ASN A 41 0.13 1.90 -9.68
C ASN A 41 1.47 1.19 -9.90
N GLY A 42 2.22 0.91 -8.84
CA GLY A 42 3.53 0.27 -8.91
C GLY A 42 3.46 -1.09 -9.60
N ASP A 43 2.46 -1.90 -9.25
CA ASP A 43 2.27 -3.22 -9.86
C ASP A 43 1.86 -3.11 -11.33
N MET A 44 0.77 -2.40 -11.60
CA MET A 44 0.19 -2.33 -12.94
C MET A 44 1.11 -1.66 -13.96
N VAL A 45 1.84 -0.62 -13.57
CA VAL A 45 2.80 0.06 -14.44
C VAL A 45 4.11 -0.75 -14.54
N GLY A 46 4.55 -1.35 -13.44
CA GLY A 46 5.74 -2.22 -13.41
C GLY A 46 5.65 -3.37 -14.41
N HIS A 47 4.46 -3.96 -14.57
CA HIS A 47 4.21 -5.02 -15.56
C HIS A 47 4.41 -4.59 -17.01
N THR A 48 4.43 -3.30 -17.32
CA THR A 48 4.70 -2.80 -18.68
C THR A 48 6.18 -2.87 -19.05
N GLY A 49 7.07 -2.90 -18.07
CA GLY A 49 8.51 -2.89 -18.27
C GLY A 49 9.06 -1.51 -18.63
N ASP A 50 8.23 -0.47 -18.64
CA ASP A 50 8.66 0.92 -18.87
C ASP A 50 9.18 1.53 -17.57
N PHE A 51 10.50 1.73 -17.47
CA PHE A 51 11.14 2.24 -16.26
C PHE A 51 10.73 3.66 -15.92
N ASP A 52 10.65 4.55 -16.91
CA ASP A 52 10.32 5.97 -16.68
C ASP A 52 8.85 6.11 -16.25
N ALA A 53 7.97 5.29 -16.79
CA ALA A 53 6.58 5.22 -16.36
C ALA A 53 6.45 4.67 -14.93
N ALA A 54 7.24 3.64 -14.58
CA ALA A 54 7.25 3.09 -13.22
C ALA A 54 7.73 4.13 -12.18
N VAL A 55 8.75 4.94 -12.51
CA VAL A 55 9.19 6.06 -11.66
C VAL A 55 8.05 7.04 -11.42
N LYS A 56 7.34 7.48 -12.48
CA LYS A 56 6.20 8.39 -12.36
C LYS A 56 5.05 7.80 -11.55
N ALA A 57 4.81 6.49 -11.69
CA ALA A 57 3.81 5.78 -10.90
C ALA A 57 4.16 5.81 -9.40
N CYS A 58 5.41 5.54 -9.05
CA CYS A 58 5.90 5.59 -7.67
C CYS A 58 5.83 7.03 -7.10
N GLU A 59 6.23 8.03 -7.87
CA GLU A 59 6.14 9.45 -7.47
C GLU A 59 4.68 9.87 -7.19
N ALA A 60 3.75 9.45 -8.05
CA ALA A 60 2.33 9.74 -7.84
C ALA A 60 1.80 9.07 -6.55
N VAL A 61 2.16 7.80 -6.32
CA VAL A 61 1.78 7.08 -5.08
C VAL A 61 2.40 7.72 -3.85
N ASP A 62 3.65 8.14 -3.90
CA ASP A 62 4.31 8.83 -2.77
C ASP A 62 3.56 10.11 -2.37
N ILE A 63 3.22 10.94 -3.35
CA ILE A 63 2.47 12.19 -3.13
C ILE A 63 1.12 11.91 -2.49
N VAL A 64 0.30 11.04 -3.09
CA VAL A 64 -1.06 10.78 -2.59
C VAL A 64 -1.05 10.04 -1.25
N THR A 65 -0.08 9.15 -1.02
CA THR A 65 0.10 8.46 0.26
C THR A 65 0.43 9.44 1.37
N LYS A 66 1.31 10.42 1.11
CA LYS A 66 1.60 11.48 2.07
C LYS A 66 0.33 12.23 2.47
N ASP A 67 -0.49 12.64 1.50
CA ASP A 67 -1.73 13.39 1.75
C ASP A 67 -2.71 12.56 2.60
N VAL A 68 -2.92 11.29 2.24
CA VAL A 68 -3.82 10.36 2.96
C VAL A 68 -3.31 10.10 4.38
N ILE A 69 -2.00 9.83 4.56
CA ILE A 69 -1.39 9.62 5.89
C ILE A 69 -1.57 10.87 6.76
N THR A 70 -1.35 12.06 6.20
CA THR A 70 -1.52 13.32 6.94
C THR A 70 -2.96 13.46 7.43
N ALA A 71 -3.95 13.31 6.55
CA ALA A 71 -5.36 13.37 6.92
C ALA A 71 -5.74 12.32 7.97
N ALA A 72 -5.23 11.10 7.84
CA ALA A 72 -5.48 10.01 8.79
C ALA A 72 -4.91 10.33 10.18
N LEU A 73 -3.67 10.83 10.26
CA LEU A 73 -3.01 11.20 11.53
C LEU A 73 -3.72 12.37 12.22
N ASP A 74 -4.15 13.38 11.46
CA ASP A 74 -4.89 14.54 11.98
C ASP A 74 -6.24 14.12 12.57
N ASN A 75 -6.79 12.99 12.11
CA ASN A 75 -8.05 12.42 12.60
C ASN A 75 -7.86 11.18 13.51
N ASN A 76 -6.66 11.01 14.08
CA ASN A 76 -6.33 10.00 15.09
C ASN A 76 -6.41 8.54 14.63
N TYR A 77 -6.26 8.26 13.34
CA TYR A 77 -6.11 6.89 12.86
C TYR A 77 -4.70 6.36 13.13
N THR A 78 -4.62 5.08 13.45
CA THR A 78 -3.40 4.29 13.37
C THR A 78 -3.23 3.79 11.94
N ILE A 79 -2.01 3.82 11.41
CA ILE A 79 -1.74 3.51 10.00
C ILE A 79 -0.81 2.31 9.88
N LEU A 80 -1.20 1.37 9.04
CA LEU A 80 -0.35 0.30 8.53
C LEU A 80 -0.09 0.56 7.04
N LEU A 81 1.14 0.88 6.68
CA LEU A 81 1.58 1.03 5.29
C LEU A 81 2.37 -0.22 4.89
N ILE A 82 1.90 -0.91 3.86
CA ILE A 82 2.48 -2.17 3.39
C ILE A 82 2.50 -2.22 1.86
N ALA A 83 3.27 -3.17 1.33
CA ALA A 83 3.05 -3.71 -0.01
C ALA A 83 2.72 -5.21 0.10
N ASP A 84 1.94 -5.74 -0.82
CA ASP A 84 1.52 -7.15 -0.85
C ASP A 84 2.54 -8.05 -1.55
N HIS A 85 3.35 -7.50 -2.44
CA HIS A 85 4.48 -8.15 -3.12
C HIS A 85 5.43 -7.11 -3.70
N GLY A 86 6.60 -7.56 -4.17
CA GLY A 86 7.54 -6.74 -4.91
C GLY A 86 7.25 -6.74 -6.42
N ASN A 87 7.58 -5.66 -7.10
CA ASN A 87 7.51 -5.48 -8.55
C ASN A 87 8.50 -4.40 -9.00
N CYS A 88 8.18 -3.11 -8.79
CA CYS A 88 8.95 -1.96 -9.27
C CYS A 88 10.36 -1.82 -8.68
N GLU A 89 10.69 -2.48 -7.58
CA GLU A 89 12.05 -2.47 -7.03
C GLU A 89 13.03 -3.25 -7.91
N THR A 90 12.53 -4.03 -8.89
CA THR A 90 13.34 -4.78 -9.85
C THR A 90 12.74 -4.63 -11.24
N MET A 91 13.18 -3.63 -11.99
CA MET A 91 12.67 -3.32 -13.32
C MET A 91 13.54 -3.89 -14.47
N MET A 92 14.71 -4.49 -14.15
CA MET A 92 15.63 -5.00 -15.13
C MET A 92 16.20 -6.36 -14.72
N ASN A 93 16.24 -7.28 -15.64
CA ASN A 93 16.90 -8.57 -15.50
C ASN A 93 18.44 -8.42 -15.60
N PRO A 94 19.24 -9.38 -15.10
CA PRO A 94 20.69 -9.34 -15.19
C PRO A 94 21.25 -9.27 -16.63
N ASP A 95 20.49 -9.70 -17.62
CA ASP A 95 20.82 -9.63 -19.03
C ASP A 95 20.47 -8.30 -19.70
N GLY A 96 19.91 -7.34 -18.93
CA GLY A 96 19.52 -6.02 -19.42
C GLY A 96 18.13 -5.96 -20.06
N THR A 97 17.38 -7.05 -20.08
CA THR A 97 15.98 -7.04 -20.54
C THR A 97 15.04 -6.51 -19.45
N PRO A 98 13.86 -5.92 -19.80
CA PRO A 98 12.88 -5.50 -18.81
C PRO A 98 12.41 -6.67 -17.95
N HIS A 99 12.34 -6.46 -16.64
CA HIS A 99 11.68 -7.37 -15.70
C HIS A 99 10.26 -6.90 -15.49
N THR A 100 9.29 -7.76 -15.75
CA THR A 100 7.85 -7.43 -15.75
C THR A 100 7.03 -8.34 -14.85
N ALA A 101 7.66 -9.06 -13.93
CA ALA A 101 7.01 -10.02 -13.04
C ALA A 101 7.10 -9.57 -11.57
N HIS A 102 6.29 -10.16 -10.71
CA HIS A 102 6.45 -9.99 -9.27
C HIS A 102 7.77 -10.57 -8.79
N THR A 103 8.30 -10.00 -7.72
CA THR A 103 9.48 -10.52 -7.03
C THR A 103 9.09 -11.16 -5.70
N THR A 104 9.99 -11.97 -5.16
CA THR A 104 9.89 -12.52 -3.81
C THR A 104 10.68 -11.71 -2.78
N ASN A 105 11.09 -10.50 -3.14
CA ASN A 105 11.79 -9.61 -2.22
C ASN A 105 10.90 -9.25 -1.02
N PRO A 106 11.49 -9.06 0.17
CA PRO A 106 10.75 -8.54 1.31
C PRO A 106 10.14 -7.18 0.99
N VAL A 107 8.89 -7.00 1.43
CA VAL A 107 8.15 -5.75 1.26
C VAL A 107 8.19 -4.91 2.54
N PRO A 108 8.05 -3.58 2.45
CA PRO A 108 7.98 -2.73 3.63
C PRO A 108 6.71 -3.02 4.45
N PHE A 109 6.85 -2.97 5.77
CA PHE A 109 5.74 -2.92 6.71
C PHE A 109 6.02 -1.82 7.73
N ILE A 110 5.25 -0.75 7.70
CA ILE A 110 5.43 0.44 8.52
C ILE A 110 4.16 0.65 9.35
N LEU A 111 4.31 0.71 10.66
CA LEU A 111 3.25 1.09 11.60
C LEU A 111 3.49 2.53 12.06
N ILE A 112 2.49 3.37 11.92
CA ILE A 112 2.47 4.72 12.47
C ILE A 112 1.39 4.77 13.55
N ASP A 113 1.84 4.84 14.81
CA ASP A 113 1.00 4.82 15.99
C ASP A 113 1.59 5.68 17.11
N LYS A 114 0.74 6.22 17.99
CA LYS A 114 1.17 7.08 19.10
C LYS A 114 1.82 6.30 20.23
N GLU A 115 1.41 5.08 20.48
CA GLU A 115 1.79 4.27 21.65
C GLU A 115 2.77 3.15 21.28
N ILE A 116 2.55 2.46 20.16
CA ILE A 116 3.35 1.32 19.72
C ILE A 116 4.64 1.80 19.07
N LYS A 117 5.78 1.44 19.65
CA LYS A 117 7.10 1.93 19.22
C LYS A 117 7.93 0.91 18.44
N SER A 118 7.48 -0.33 18.36
CA SER A 118 8.19 -1.39 17.62
C SER A 118 7.23 -2.45 17.11
N ILE A 119 7.56 -2.99 15.97
CA ILE A 119 6.89 -4.13 15.35
C ILE A 119 7.92 -5.20 14.99
N LYS A 120 7.45 -6.44 14.88
CA LYS A 120 8.27 -7.57 14.46
C LYS A 120 8.20 -7.75 12.95
N ASN A 121 9.23 -8.36 12.36
CA ASN A 121 9.13 -8.91 11.02
C ASN A 121 8.18 -10.11 11.02
N GLY A 122 7.51 -10.33 9.89
CA GLY A 122 6.57 -11.43 9.73
C GLY A 122 6.23 -11.70 8.27
N ILE A 123 5.05 -12.21 8.04
CA ILE A 123 4.51 -12.50 6.72
C ILE A 123 3.17 -11.78 6.51
N LEU A 124 2.68 -11.72 5.29
CA LEU A 124 1.41 -11.03 4.97
C LEU A 124 0.23 -11.57 5.79
N GLY A 125 0.22 -12.87 6.13
CA GLY A 125 -0.82 -13.47 6.97
C GLY A 125 -0.89 -12.90 8.40
N ASP A 126 0.17 -12.25 8.88
CA ASP A 126 0.22 -11.64 10.21
C ASP A 126 -0.45 -10.25 10.27
N ILE A 127 -0.78 -9.67 9.11
CA ILE A 127 -1.36 -8.32 9.02
C ILE A 127 -2.75 -8.28 9.66
N ALA A 128 -3.63 -9.19 9.29
CA ALA A 128 -4.99 -9.22 9.83
C ALA A 128 -5.03 -9.45 11.37
N PRO A 129 -4.26 -10.39 11.96
CA PRO A 129 -4.12 -10.48 13.42
C PRO A 129 -3.59 -9.20 14.06
N THR A 130 -2.67 -8.49 13.40
CA THR A 130 -2.13 -7.23 13.89
C THR A 130 -3.21 -6.14 13.90
N ILE A 131 -4.02 -6.04 12.84
CA ILE A 131 -5.14 -5.10 12.76
C ILE A 131 -6.16 -5.38 13.87
N LEU A 132 -6.59 -6.63 14.04
CA LEU A 132 -7.54 -7.00 15.10
C LEU A 132 -7.01 -6.61 16.48
N LYS A 133 -5.73 -6.84 16.75
CA LYS A 133 -5.12 -6.46 18.03
C LYS A 133 -5.10 -4.94 18.23
N LEU A 134 -4.78 -4.15 17.19
CA LEU A 134 -4.85 -2.68 17.23
C LEU A 134 -6.28 -2.19 17.51
N MET A 135 -7.29 -2.85 16.97
CA MET A 135 -8.70 -2.53 17.18
C MET A 135 -9.27 -3.05 18.51
N GLY A 136 -8.50 -3.80 19.29
CA GLY A 136 -8.99 -4.44 20.53
C GLY A 136 -10.01 -5.54 20.30
N ILE A 137 -9.98 -6.19 19.13
CA ILE A 137 -10.88 -7.27 18.73
C ILE A 137 -10.20 -8.62 18.92
N ASP A 138 -10.87 -9.56 19.53
CA ASP A 138 -10.34 -10.91 19.72
C ASP A 138 -10.12 -11.64 18.39
N GLN A 139 -8.95 -12.27 18.25
CA GLN A 139 -8.61 -13.04 17.06
C GLN A 139 -9.43 -14.34 17.01
N PRO A 140 -10.16 -14.62 15.91
CA PRO A 140 -10.89 -15.88 15.77
C PRO A 140 -9.94 -17.08 15.68
N LYS A 141 -10.40 -18.25 16.15
CA LYS A 141 -9.57 -19.48 16.23
C LYS A 141 -9.10 -19.99 14.87
N GLU A 142 -9.84 -19.70 13.82
CA GLU A 142 -9.55 -20.06 12.44
C GLU A 142 -8.37 -19.24 11.88
N MET A 143 -8.10 -18.09 12.45
CA MET A 143 -6.97 -17.24 12.07
C MET A 143 -5.71 -17.73 12.81
N THR A 144 -4.83 -18.46 12.12
CA THR A 144 -3.70 -19.19 12.71
C THR A 144 -2.42 -18.36 12.83
N GLN A 145 -2.32 -17.24 12.13
CA GLN A 145 -1.16 -16.35 12.15
C GLN A 145 -1.15 -15.46 13.40
N LYS A 146 -0.06 -14.73 13.64
CA LYS A 146 0.15 -14.00 14.90
C LYS A 146 0.31 -12.51 14.65
N SER A 147 -0.17 -11.70 15.60
CA SER A 147 0.10 -10.26 15.61
C SER A 147 1.60 -9.96 15.70
N LEU A 148 2.03 -8.94 14.97
CA LEU A 148 3.41 -8.42 14.94
C LEU A 148 3.71 -7.40 16.06
N ILE A 149 2.70 -7.04 16.85
CA ILE A 149 2.81 -6.15 18.01
C ILE A 149 2.58 -6.87 19.31
#